data_75e8f277aa5f30ae4a3302db4082252a
#
_entry.id   75e8f277aa5f30ae4a3302db4082252a
#
_cell.length_a   1.000
_cell.length_b   1.000
_cell.length_c   1.000
_cell.angle_alpha   90.00
_cell.angle_beta   90.00
_cell.angle_gamma   90.00
#
_symmetry.space_group_name_H-M   'P 1'
#
loop_
_entity.id
_entity.type
_entity.pdbx_description
1 polymer ?
#
loop_
_entity_poly.entity_id
_entity_poly.type
_entity_poly.pdbx_seq_one_letter_code
_entity_poly.pdbx_strand_id
1 'polypeptide(L)'
;MKKTMLALSVFICLSFTIVCGNTHSAKQSPNKQPEVDYRHNHFLDANFELGEILFKTGEVFYQKLNYHLGGNCVSYILDNDIIMIMNNLENVVVVRYANRTFIPISKTEIAEEVKIWDNETSLLLQRQAKITSARGPYGGNTITGSATELSTMPDWGVFDPIEPSNIPAPEIINRFLLLKSGKVHKLQNLKSLRKLYKSKWNQIVAYNKEYEPSFRQQEDMIALLDFLQ
;
A
#
# COMPACT_ATOMS: atom_id res chain seq x y z
N MET A 1 -23.76 60.33 17.92
CA MET A 1 -24.47 60.13 19.23
C MET A 1 -24.37 58.66 19.58
N LYS A 2 -23.75 58.40 20.73
CA LYS A 2 -23.51 57.09 21.33
C LYS A 2 -24.81 56.50 21.89
N LYS A 3 -24.99 55.16 21.76
CA LYS A 3 -25.73 54.35 22.75
C LYS A 3 -25.11 52.96 22.85
N THR A 4 -24.37 52.77 23.89
CA THR A 4 -23.92 51.51 24.50
C THR A 4 -25.11 50.81 25.13
N MET A 5 -25.29 49.50 24.87
CA MET A 5 -26.19 48.65 25.63
C MET A 5 -25.40 47.50 26.25
N LEU A 6 -25.33 47.56 27.58
CA LEU A 6 -24.76 46.57 28.46
C LEU A 6 -25.80 45.45 28.65
N ALA A 7 -25.44 44.21 28.35
CA ALA A 7 -26.25 43.03 28.70
C ALA A 7 -25.58 42.27 29.84
N LEU A 8 -26.28 42.23 30.94
CA LEU A 8 -25.96 41.58 32.21
C LEU A 8 -26.23 40.08 32.09
N SER A 9 -25.20 39.26 32.22
CA SER A 9 -25.33 37.80 32.25
C SER A 9 -25.48 37.33 33.70
N VAL A 10 -26.65 36.75 34.01
CA VAL A 10 -26.94 36.11 35.30
C VAL A 10 -26.46 34.67 35.27
N PHE A 11 -25.46 34.36 36.09
CA PHE A 11 -25.00 32.99 36.36
C PHE A 11 -25.93 32.36 37.41
N ILE A 12 -26.69 31.35 37.04
CA ILE A 12 -27.44 30.48 37.95
C ILE A 12 -26.59 29.24 38.22
N CYS A 13 -25.95 29.18 39.41
CA CYS A 13 -25.34 27.95 39.92
C CYS A 13 -26.44 27.01 40.44
N LEU A 14 -26.71 25.93 39.72
CA LEU A 14 -27.46 24.77 40.25
C LEU A 14 -26.46 23.77 40.83
N SER A 15 -26.38 23.68 42.14
CA SER A 15 -25.66 22.63 42.86
C SER A 15 -26.47 21.32 42.84
N PHE A 16 -26.01 20.37 42.06
CA PHE A 16 -26.51 18.99 42.09
C PHE A 16 -25.68 18.17 43.08
N THR A 17 -26.28 17.77 44.19
CA THR A 17 -25.73 16.76 45.10
C THR A 17 -25.90 15.37 44.49
N ILE A 18 -24.79 14.74 44.12
CA ILE A 18 -24.78 13.36 43.64
C ILE A 18 -24.64 12.44 44.85
N VAL A 19 -25.68 11.65 45.08
CA VAL A 19 -25.68 10.53 46.03
C VAL A 19 -24.85 9.39 45.43
N CYS A 20 -23.69 9.06 46.03
CA CYS A 20 -22.89 7.89 45.69
C CYS A 20 -23.59 6.61 46.12
N GLY A 21 -24.22 5.93 45.17
CA GLY A 21 -24.60 4.53 45.32
C GLY A 21 -23.45 3.64 44.79
N ASN A 22 -22.71 2.96 45.69
CA ASN A 22 -21.75 1.95 45.36
C ASN A 22 -22.45 0.71 44.82
N THR A 23 -22.62 0.59 43.51
CA THR A 23 -22.85 -0.68 42.82
C THR A 23 -21.54 -1.15 42.23
N HIS A 24 -20.94 -2.21 42.79
CA HIS A 24 -19.89 -2.97 42.19
C HIS A 24 -20.46 -3.61 40.90
N SER A 25 -20.46 -2.87 39.79
CA SER A 25 -20.63 -3.41 38.48
C SER A 25 -19.24 -3.86 38.02
N ALA A 26 -19.02 -5.16 38.01
CA ALA A 26 -17.84 -5.76 37.34
C ALA A 26 -17.86 -5.24 35.90
N LYS A 27 -16.92 -4.34 35.55
CA LYS A 27 -16.63 -3.96 34.16
C LYS A 27 -16.19 -5.22 33.44
N GLN A 28 -17.11 -5.89 32.76
CA GLN A 28 -16.75 -6.78 31.66
C GLN A 28 -15.95 -5.92 30.70
N SER A 29 -14.65 -6.20 30.61
CA SER A 29 -13.80 -5.73 29.53
C SER A 29 -14.49 -6.10 28.21
N PRO A 30 -14.73 -5.16 27.29
CA PRO A 30 -15.27 -5.52 26.00
C PRO A 30 -14.32 -6.58 25.41
N ASN A 31 -14.88 -7.72 25.08
CA ASN A 31 -14.17 -8.83 24.45
C ASN A 31 -13.62 -8.30 23.12
N LYS A 32 -12.42 -7.74 23.15
CA LYS A 32 -11.74 -7.22 21.96
C LYS A 32 -11.43 -8.45 21.13
N GLN A 33 -12.20 -8.69 20.08
CA GLN A 33 -11.84 -9.67 19.08
C GLN A 33 -10.39 -9.44 18.69
N PRO A 34 -9.57 -10.47 18.52
CA PRO A 34 -8.19 -10.30 18.08
C PRO A 34 -8.20 -9.49 16.79
N GLU A 35 -7.46 -8.39 16.78
CA GLU A 35 -7.31 -7.53 15.61
C GLU A 35 -6.62 -8.34 14.51
N VAL A 36 -7.28 -8.50 13.38
CA VAL A 36 -6.76 -9.29 12.26
C VAL A 36 -5.56 -8.56 11.66
N ASP A 37 -4.40 -9.21 11.62
CA ASP A 37 -3.22 -8.68 10.91
C ASP A 37 -3.22 -9.21 9.47
N TYR A 38 -3.66 -8.39 8.53
CA TYR A 38 -3.80 -8.74 7.12
C TYR A 38 -2.47 -9.00 6.40
N ARG A 39 -1.29 -8.69 6.99
CA ARG A 39 0.01 -9.03 6.40
C ARG A 39 0.21 -10.53 6.22
N HIS A 40 -0.39 -11.35 7.07
CA HIS A 40 -0.40 -12.81 6.92
C HIS A 40 -1.19 -13.27 5.68
N ASN A 41 -2.09 -12.44 5.18
CA ASN A 41 -2.87 -12.66 3.98
C ASN A 41 -2.25 -11.98 2.75
N HIS A 42 -0.94 -11.71 2.80
CA HIS A 42 -0.16 -11.09 1.72
C HIS A 42 -0.57 -9.65 1.37
N PHE A 43 -1.13 -8.93 2.33
CA PHE A 43 -1.30 -7.49 2.22
C PHE A 43 -0.06 -6.75 2.72
N LEU A 44 0.13 -5.54 2.22
CA LEU A 44 1.29 -4.72 2.58
C LEU A 44 1.18 -4.20 4.01
N ASP A 45 -0.01 -3.77 4.40
CA ASP A 45 -0.28 -3.16 5.69
C ASP A 45 -1.08 -4.12 6.59
N ALA A 46 -0.88 -4.01 7.92
CA ALA A 46 -1.60 -4.81 8.89
C ALA A 46 -3.10 -4.59 8.83
N ASN A 47 -3.54 -3.39 8.45
CA ASN A 47 -4.94 -2.99 8.41
C ASN A 47 -5.30 -2.36 7.07
N PHE A 48 -6.58 -2.38 6.75
CA PHE A 48 -7.14 -1.57 5.67
C PHE A 48 -7.32 -0.12 6.18
N GLU A 49 -6.75 0.83 5.47
CA GLU A 49 -6.79 2.26 5.82
C GLU A 49 -7.69 3.04 4.87
N LEU A 50 -8.36 4.06 5.40
CA LEU A 50 -9.20 4.94 4.58
C LEU A 50 -8.34 5.61 3.50
N GLY A 51 -8.80 5.51 2.27
CA GLY A 51 -8.14 6.10 1.11
C GLY A 51 -9.14 6.54 0.06
N GLU A 52 -8.63 7.06 -1.04
CA GLU A 52 -9.40 7.57 -2.16
C GLU A 52 -8.97 6.93 -3.48
N ILE A 53 -9.94 6.72 -4.35
CA ILE A 53 -9.76 6.23 -5.71
C ILE A 53 -10.34 7.28 -6.64
N LEU A 54 -9.51 7.91 -7.47
CA LEU A 54 -9.94 8.85 -8.51
C LEU A 54 -10.12 8.11 -9.83
N PHE A 55 -11.29 8.20 -10.40
CA PHE A 55 -11.61 7.65 -11.72
C PHE A 55 -11.42 8.68 -12.84
N LYS A 56 -11.27 8.20 -14.08
CA LYS A 56 -11.17 9.05 -15.30
C LYS A 56 -12.42 9.89 -15.55
N THR A 57 -13.56 9.50 -15.00
CA THR A 57 -14.80 10.26 -15.00
C THR A 57 -14.74 11.53 -14.14
N GLY A 58 -13.73 11.63 -13.27
CA GLY A 58 -13.61 12.67 -12.24
C GLY A 58 -14.28 12.29 -10.91
N GLU A 59 -14.95 11.16 -10.85
CA GLU A 59 -15.54 10.65 -9.62
C GLU A 59 -14.45 10.21 -8.63
N VAL A 60 -14.66 10.48 -7.34
CA VAL A 60 -13.79 10.04 -6.25
C VAL A 60 -14.57 9.08 -5.36
N PHE A 61 -13.99 7.92 -5.13
CA PHE A 61 -14.55 6.89 -4.27
C PHE A 61 -13.68 6.73 -3.02
N TYR A 62 -14.29 6.82 -1.84
CA TYR A 62 -13.61 6.66 -0.55
C TYR A 62 -13.89 5.30 0.03
N GLN A 63 -12.83 4.55 0.37
CA GLN A 63 -12.96 3.22 0.92
C GLN A 63 -11.75 2.85 1.77
N LYS A 64 -11.87 1.83 2.62
CA LYS A 64 -10.73 1.24 3.30
C LYS A 64 -9.96 0.37 2.32
N LEU A 65 -8.68 0.71 2.10
CA LEU A 65 -7.82 0.15 1.07
C LEU A 65 -6.61 -0.54 1.66
N ASN A 66 -6.08 -1.54 0.96
CA ASN A 66 -4.78 -2.14 1.20
C ASN A 66 -4.18 -2.65 -0.12
N TYR A 67 -2.84 -2.71 -0.20
CA TYR A 67 -2.14 -3.21 -1.38
C TYR A 67 -1.89 -4.71 -1.24
N HIS A 68 -2.29 -5.49 -2.23
CA HIS A 68 -2.09 -6.93 -2.27
C HIS A 68 -0.79 -7.31 -2.97
N LEU A 69 0.16 -7.88 -2.21
CA LEU A 69 1.51 -8.20 -2.65
C LEU A 69 1.58 -9.27 -3.75
N GLY A 70 0.60 -10.18 -3.79
CA GLY A 70 0.55 -11.25 -4.78
C GLY A 70 0.13 -10.77 -6.17
N GLY A 71 -0.85 -9.86 -6.22
CA GLY A 71 -1.45 -9.37 -7.46
C GLY A 71 -0.94 -8.01 -7.92
N ASN A 72 -0.13 -7.31 -7.13
CA ASN A 72 0.26 -5.92 -7.36
C ASN A 72 -0.97 -5.02 -7.63
N CYS A 73 -2.03 -5.22 -6.87
CA CYS A 73 -3.30 -4.52 -7.04
C CYS A 73 -3.77 -3.93 -5.71
N VAL A 74 -4.78 -3.07 -5.76
CA VAL A 74 -5.46 -2.58 -4.56
C VAL A 74 -6.65 -3.47 -4.27
N SER A 75 -6.85 -3.75 -3.00
CA SER A 75 -8.05 -4.35 -2.46
C SER A 75 -8.76 -3.38 -1.54
N TYR A 76 -10.06 -3.53 -1.43
CA TYR A 76 -10.88 -2.75 -0.51
C TYR A 76 -11.80 -3.66 0.29
N ILE A 77 -12.16 -3.23 1.50
CA ILE A 77 -13.03 -4.00 2.38
C ILE A 77 -14.42 -3.34 2.45
N LEU A 78 -15.46 -4.15 2.31
CA LEU A 78 -16.84 -3.72 2.46
C LEU A 78 -17.27 -3.77 3.93
N ASP A 79 -18.43 -3.18 4.27
CA ASP A 79 -18.95 -3.08 5.64
C ASP A 79 -19.21 -4.44 6.32
N ASN A 80 -19.33 -5.52 5.54
CA ASN A 80 -19.51 -6.90 6.02
C ASN A 80 -18.20 -7.70 6.05
N ASP A 81 -17.06 -7.03 6.12
CA ASP A 81 -15.70 -7.59 6.13
C ASP A 81 -15.34 -8.42 4.89
N ILE A 82 -16.10 -8.29 3.81
CA ILE A 82 -15.76 -8.90 2.52
C ILE A 82 -14.64 -8.09 1.86
N ILE A 83 -13.54 -8.75 1.55
CA ILE A 83 -12.42 -8.16 0.82
C ILE A 83 -12.65 -8.34 -0.68
N MET A 84 -12.62 -7.23 -1.40
CA MET A 84 -12.76 -7.16 -2.84
C MET A 84 -11.45 -6.73 -3.49
N ILE A 85 -11.09 -7.39 -4.59
CA ILE A 85 -9.91 -7.05 -5.39
C ILE A 85 -10.34 -6.12 -6.52
N MET A 86 -9.62 -5.04 -6.72
CA MET A 86 -9.87 -4.13 -7.83
C MET A 86 -9.28 -4.68 -9.13
N ASN A 87 -10.09 -5.32 -9.95
CA ASN A 87 -9.67 -6.03 -11.15
C ASN A 87 -9.65 -5.17 -12.42
N ASN A 88 -10.33 -4.02 -12.44
CA ASN A 88 -10.41 -3.15 -13.62
C ASN A 88 -9.85 -1.77 -13.32
N LEU A 89 -8.56 -1.63 -13.54
CA LEU A 89 -7.84 -0.38 -13.32
C LEU A 89 -7.85 0.55 -14.54
N GLU A 90 -8.47 0.15 -15.67
CA GLU A 90 -8.49 0.96 -16.89
C GLU A 90 -9.16 2.33 -16.70
N ASN A 91 -10.11 2.42 -15.77
CA ASN A 91 -10.85 3.65 -15.48
C ASN A 91 -10.28 4.40 -14.27
N VAL A 92 -9.26 3.88 -13.59
CA VAL A 92 -8.63 4.51 -12.44
C VAL A 92 -7.52 5.44 -12.91
N VAL A 93 -7.45 6.63 -12.33
CA VAL A 93 -6.35 7.60 -12.54
C VAL A 93 -5.29 7.41 -11.46
N VAL A 94 -5.73 7.38 -10.21
CA VAL A 94 -4.84 7.31 -9.05
C VAL A 94 -5.57 6.73 -7.85
N VAL A 95 -4.83 6.02 -7.00
CA VAL A 95 -5.29 5.55 -5.69
C VAL A 95 -4.38 6.15 -4.63
N ARG A 96 -4.96 6.69 -3.55
CA ARG A 96 -4.20 7.27 -2.42
C ARG A 96 -4.69 6.67 -1.11
N TYR A 97 -3.79 6.11 -0.33
CA TYR A 97 -4.04 5.68 1.04
C TYR A 97 -2.71 5.57 1.82
N ALA A 98 -2.74 5.63 3.14
CA ALA A 98 -1.57 5.50 4.01
C ALA A 98 -0.40 6.44 3.60
N ASN A 99 -0.70 7.68 3.19
CA ASN A 99 0.26 8.68 2.67
C ASN A 99 1.07 8.20 1.44
N ARG A 100 0.56 7.23 0.69
CA ARG A 100 1.15 6.71 -0.54
C ARG A 100 0.23 6.98 -1.72
N THR A 101 0.83 7.19 -2.88
CA THR A 101 0.15 7.38 -4.15
C THR A 101 0.47 6.22 -5.07
N PHE A 102 -0.56 5.61 -5.63
CA PHE A 102 -0.43 4.48 -6.56
C PHE A 102 -1.07 4.84 -7.89
N ILE A 103 -0.40 4.49 -8.98
CA ILE A 103 -0.90 4.69 -10.34
C ILE A 103 -1.06 3.35 -11.06
N PRO A 104 -2.10 3.19 -11.90
CA PRO A 104 -2.24 2.02 -12.76
C PRO A 104 -1.09 1.94 -13.77
N ILE A 105 -0.49 0.76 -13.88
CA ILE A 105 0.54 0.47 -14.89
C ILE A 105 0.07 -0.54 -15.93
N SER A 106 -1.01 -1.24 -15.65
CA SER A 106 -1.72 -2.13 -16.56
C SER A 106 -3.22 -2.18 -16.19
N LYS A 107 -3.99 -3.04 -16.85
CA LYS A 107 -5.41 -3.26 -16.53
C LYS A 107 -5.64 -3.84 -15.12
N THR A 108 -4.65 -4.54 -14.58
CA THR A 108 -4.77 -5.30 -13.34
C THR A 108 -3.70 -4.95 -12.29
N GLU A 109 -2.65 -4.22 -12.67
CA GLU A 109 -1.55 -3.91 -11.77
C GLU A 109 -1.42 -2.40 -11.53
N ILE A 110 -1.06 -2.06 -10.30
CA ILE A 110 -0.65 -0.70 -9.90
C ILE A 110 0.78 -0.70 -9.37
N ALA A 111 1.36 0.49 -9.31
CA ALA A 111 2.63 0.71 -8.65
C ALA A 111 2.59 2.00 -7.82
N GLU A 112 3.29 2.01 -6.69
CA GLU A 112 3.47 3.21 -5.87
C GLU A 112 4.40 4.18 -6.58
N GLU A 113 4.01 5.45 -6.68
CA GLU A 113 4.82 6.53 -7.20
C GLU A 113 5.67 7.11 -6.08
N VAL A 114 6.97 6.77 -6.06
CA VAL A 114 7.87 7.11 -4.95
C VAL A 114 8.69 8.38 -5.19
N LYS A 115 8.90 8.75 -6.46
CA LYS A 115 9.61 9.99 -6.83
C LYS A 115 9.14 10.48 -8.18
N ILE A 116 8.84 11.77 -8.26
CA ILE A 116 8.48 12.49 -9.50
C ILE A 116 9.59 13.49 -9.78
N TRP A 117 10.12 13.50 -11.02
CA TRP A 117 11.08 14.50 -11.49
C TRP A 117 10.40 15.57 -12.34
N ASP A 118 9.48 15.11 -13.21
CA ASP A 118 8.67 15.98 -14.07
C ASP A 118 7.33 15.28 -14.41
N ASN A 119 6.50 15.90 -15.23
CA ASN A 119 5.19 15.36 -15.61
C ASN A 119 5.25 14.06 -16.43
N GLU A 120 6.42 13.71 -16.94
CA GLU A 120 6.62 12.54 -17.81
C GLU A 120 7.54 11.48 -17.20
N THR A 121 8.22 11.80 -16.09
CA THR A 121 9.26 10.94 -15.52
C THR A 121 9.04 10.74 -14.03
N SER A 122 8.70 9.53 -13.63
CA SER A 122 8.59 9.14 -12.21
C SER A 122 9.15 7.75 -11.94
N LEU A 123 9.68 7.55 -10.73
CA LEU A 123 10.07 6.25 -10.20
C LEU A 123 8.87 5.60 -9.53
N LEU A 124 8.59 4.39 -9.96
CA LEU A 124 7.51 3.58 -9.44
C LEU A 124 8.06 2.37 -8.71
N LEU A 125 7.36 1.93 -7.69
CA LEU A 125 7.69 0.77 -6.86
C LEU A 125 6.53 -0.21 -6.81
N GLN A 126 6.78 -1.45 -7.21
CA GLN A 126 5.94 -2.59 -6.89
C GLN A 126 6.58 -3.41 -5.77
N ARG A 127 5.79 -3.75 -4.76
CA ARG A 127 6.19 -4.66 -3.69
C ARG A 127 5.54 -6.01 -3.90
N GLN A 128 6.33 -7.07 -3.87
CA GLN A 128 5.82 -8.43 -4.05
C GLN A 128 6.22 -9.31 -2.87
N ALA A 129 5.34 -10.23 -2.51
CA ALA A 129 5.69 -11.29 -1.58
C ALA A 129 6.75 -12.20 -2.21
N LYS A 130 7.81 -12.50 -1.44
CA LYS A 130 8.81 -13.48 -1.84
C LYS A 130 8.21 -14.88 -1.66
N ILE A 131 8.06 -15.58 -2.76
CA ILE A 131 7.62 -16.98 -2.76
C ILE A 131 8.82 -17.84 -2.35
N THR A 132 8.81 -18.37 -1.12
CA THR A 132 9.77 -19.37 -0.68
C THR A 132 9.17 -20.75 -0.90
N SER A 133 9.74 -21.52 -1.84
CA SER A 133 9.41 -22.94 -1.94
C SER A 133 10.01 -23.67 -0.74
N ALA A 134 9.19 -24.26 0.12
CA ALA A 134 9.68 -25.15 1.15
C ALA A 134 10.24 -26.42 0.49
N ARG A 135 11.47 -26.85 0.87
CA ARG A 135 11.96 -28.16 0.50
C ARG A 135 11.19 -29.22 1.27
N GLY A 136 10.48 -30.07 0.57
CA GLY A 136 9.84 -31.24 1.16
C GLY A 136 10.87 -32.21 1.77
N PRO A 137 10.44 -33.10 2.68
CA PRO A 137 11.32 -34.03 3.39
C PRO A 137 12.12 -34.98 2.49
N TYR A 138 11.78 -35.08 1.21
CA TYR A 138 12.50 -35.89 0.20
C TYR A 138 13.27 -35.04 -0.83
N GLY A 139 13.57 -33.77 -0.54
CA GLY A 139 14.36 -32.91 -1.42
C GLY A 139 13.63 -32.37 -2.66
N GLY A 140 12.37 -32.73 -2.85
CA GLY A 140 11.50 -32.13 -3.88
C GLY A 140 11.04 -30.72 -3.44
N ASN A 141 10.95 -29.79 -4.40
CA ASN A 141 10.30 -28.52 -4.13
C ASN A 141 8.81 -28.77 -3.92
N THR A 142 8.35 -28.81 -2.69
CA THR A 142 6.92 -28.74 -2.38
C THR A 142 6.55 -27.26 -2.36
N ILE A 143 5.72 -26.88 -3.32
CA ILE A 143 4.98 -25.63 -3.24
C ILE A 143 3.98 -25.83 -2.11
N THR A 144 4.31 -25.35 -0.91
CA THR A 144 3.33 -25.31 0.18
C THR A 144 2.18 -24.40 -0.25
N GLY A 145 0.94 -24.80 0.07
CA GLY A 145 -0.32 -24.25 -0.45
C GLY A 145 -0.43 -22.71 -0.53
N SER A 146 0.26 -21.99 0.38
CA SER A 146 0.30 -20.52 0.38
C SER A 146 0.86 -19.89 -0.90
N ALA A 147 1.80 -20.54 -1.61
CA ALA A 147 2.37 -20.01 -2.84
C ALA A 147 1.46 -20.26 -4.06
N THR A 148 0.68 -21.34 -4.02
CA THR A 148 -0.27 -21.68 -5.09
C THR A 148 -1.55 -20.85 -4.95
N GLU A 149 -1.97 -20.54 -3.72
CA GLU A 149 -3.13 -19.69 -3.46
C GLU A 149 -2.88 -18.23 -3.86
N LEU A 150 -1.63 -17.76 -3.79
CA LEU A 150 -1.24 -16.43 -4.28
C LEU A 150 -1.36 -16.26 -5.79
N SER A 151 -1.23 -17.35 -6.57
CA SER A 151 -1.31 -17.28 -8.03
C SER A 151 -2.73 -17.45 -8.55
N THR A 152 -3.64 -17.99 -7.75
CA THR A 152 -5.06 -18.13 -8.07
C THR A 152 -5.88 -17.07 -7.33
N MET A 153 -5.77 -15.82 -7.81
CA MET A 153 -6.82 -14.86 -7.50
C MET A 153 -8.12 -15.39 -8.08
N PRO A 154 -9.18 -15.55 -7.28
CA PRO A 154 -10.44 -15.98 -7.82
C PRO A 154 -10.90 -14.97 -8.88
N ASP A 155 -11.37 -15.47 -10.02
CA ASP A 155 -11.84 -14.65 -11.16
C ASP A 155 -12.96 -13.67 -10.78
N TRP A 156 -13.61 -13.86 -9.65
CA TRP A 156 -14.71 -13.03 -9.12
C TRP A 156 -14.28 -11.90 -8.19
N GLY A 157 -13.00 -11.73 -7.92
CA GLY A 157 -12.50 -10.58 -7.15
C GLY A 157 -12.83 -10.59 -5.65
N VAL A 158 -13.36 -11.68 -5.10
CA VAL A 158 -13.63 -11.84 -3.66
C VAL A 158 -12.47 -12.60 -3.03
N PHE A 159 -11.95 -12.08 -1.94
CA PHE A 159 -10.89 -12.70 -1.17
C PHE A 159 -11.43 -13.13 0.21
N ASP A 160 -11.33 -14.42 0.52
CA ASP A 160 -11.62 -14.91 1.86
C ASP A 160 -10.33 -14.81 2.70
N PRO A 161 -10.32 -14.02 3.79
CA PRO A 161 -9.17 -13.93 4.66
C PRO A 161 -8.88 -15.31 5.26
N ILE A 162 -7.66 -15.80 5.06
CA ILE A 162 -7.19 -16.99 5.78
C ILE A 162 -7.07 -16.61 7.24
N GLU A 163 -7.67 -17.39 8.13
CA GLU A 163 -7.48 -17.18 9.56
C GLU A 163 -5.98 -17.08 9.88
N PRO A 164 -5.55 -16.14 10.74
CA PRO A 164 -4.16 -15.93 11.08
C PRO A 164 -3.63 -17.18 11.84
N SER A 165 -3.44 -18.24 11.10
CA SER A 165 -2.70 -19.41 11.51
C SER A 165 -1.22 -19.04 11.45
N ASN A 166 -0.36 -19.68 12.20
CA ASN A 166 1.08 -19.55 12.38
C ASN A 166 1.94 -19.32 11.10
N ILE A 167 1.39 -18.69 10.07
CA ILE A 167 2.05 -18.33 8.82
C ILE A 167 2.74 -16.98 9.03
N PRO A 168 4.07 -16.90 8.96
CA PRO A 168 4.77 -15.63 9.08
C PRO A 168 4.40 -14.71 7.93
N ALA A 169 4.40 -13.39 8.20
CA ALA A 169 4.27 -12.39 7.15
C ALA A 169 5.35 -12.62 6.07
N PRO A 170 5.02 -12.48 4.78
CA PRO A 170 5.96 -12.76 3.70
C PRO A 170 7.12 -11.76 3.70
N GLU A 171 8.30 -12.22 3.29
CA GLU A 171 9.41 -11.31 2.94
C GLU A 171 9.01 -10.52 1.68
N ILE A 172 9.22 -9.19 1.71
CA ILE A 172 8.84 -8.30 0.62
C ILE A 172 10.03 -8.06 -0.30
N ILE A 173 9.82 -8.20 -1.61
CA ILE A 173 10.78 -7.87 -2.65
C ILE A 173 10.32 -6.60 -3.37
N ASN A 174 11.19 -5.60 -3.42
CA ASN A 174 10.98 -4.38 -4.18
C ASN A 174 11.33 -4.58 -5.65
N ARG A 175 10.46 -4.08 -6.54
CA ARG A 175 10.67 -4.01 -7.99
C ARG A 175 10.47 -2.58 -8.46
N PHE A 176 11.52 -1.99 -8.99
CA PHE A 176 11.47 -0.62 -9.49
C PHE A 176 11.11 -0.57 -10.96
N LEU A 177 10.28 0.41 -11.31
CA LEU A 177 9.87 0.72 -12.65
C LEU A 177 10.13 2.21 -12.90
N LEU A 178 10.46 2.58 -14.12
CA LEU A 178 10.54 3.98 -14.53
C LEU A 178 9.38 4.27 -15.47
N LEU A 179 8.51 5.17 -15.07
CA LEU A 179 7.59 5.81 -16.01
C LEU A 179 8.37 6.90 -16.73
N LYS A 180 8.42 6.85 -18.05
CA LYS A 180 9.09 7.85 -18.88
C LYS A 180 8.32 8.03 -20.19
N SER A 181 7.89 9.26 -20.47
CA SER A 181 7.11 9.61 -21.67
C SER A 181 5.93 8.67 -21.89
N GLY A 182 5.14 8.41 -20.84
CA GLY A 182 3.96 7.55 -20.85
C GLY A 182 4.22 6.05 -20.97
N LYS A 183 5.48 5.61 -20.92
CA LYS A 183 5.86 4.19 -20.99
C LYS A 183 6.50 3.72 -19.69
N VAL A 184 6.10 2.53 -19.24
CA VAL A 184 6.66 1.89 -18.05
C VAL A 184 7.80 0.96 -18.43
N HIS A 185 8.96 1.15 -17.80
CA HIS A 185 10.19 0.40 -18.03
C HIS A 185 10.64 -0.30 -16.74
N LYS A 186 10.88 -1.61 -16.78
CA LYS A 186 11.37 -2.37 -15.62
C LYS A 186 12.85 -2.08 -15.37
N LEU A 187 13.20 -1.71 -14.13
CA LEU A 187 14.56 -1.45 -13.68
C LEU A 187 15.06 -2.65 -12.86
N GLN A 188 15.66 -3.63 -13.53
CA GLN A 188 16.12 -4.86 -12.88
C GLN A 188 17.62 -4.90 -12.62
N ASN A 189 18.38 -4.19 -13.44
CA ASN A 189 19.83 -4.15 -13.41
C ASN A 189 20.36 -3.02 -14.28
N LEU A 190 21.67 -2.84 -14.27
CA LEU A 190 22.34 -1.80 -15.04
C LEU A 190 22.01 -1.82 -16.55
N LYS A 191 21.83 -3.03 -17.13
CA LYS A 191 21.53 -3.15 -18.56
C LYS A 191 20.17 -2.55 -18.92
N SER A 192 19.21 -2.53 -17.98
CA SER A 192 17.91 -1.91 -18.21
C SER A 192 18.02 -0.38 -18.39
N LEU A 193 18.94 0.28 -17.67
CA LEU A 193 19.21 1.71 -17.81
C LEU A 193 19.92 2.06 -19.12
N ARG A 194 20.76 1.18 -19.66
CA ARG A 194 21.47 1.42 -20.92
C ARG A 194 20.55 1.75 -22.09
N LYS A 195 19.36 1.10 -22.13
CA LYS A 195 18.38 1.36 -23.19
C LYS A 195 17.72 2.73 -23.06
N LEU A 196 17.55 3.22 -21.84
CA LEU A 196 16.85 4.45 -21.52
C LEU A 196 17.75 5.69 -21.56
N TYR A 197 19.04 5.52 -21.19
CA TYR A 197 20.02 6.57 -21.03
C TYR A 197 21.29 6.30 -21.84
N LYS A 198 21.14 6.03 -23.16
CA LYS A 198 22.26 5.66 -24.05
C LYS A 198 23.38 6.69 -24.05
N SER A 199 23.06 7.99 -24.07
CA SER A 199 24.03 9.08 -24.07
C SER A 199 24.80 9.23 -22.74
N LYS A 200 24.17 8.83 -21.62
CA LYS A 200 24.76 8.89 -20.28
C LYS A 200 25.40 7.55 -19.83
N TRP A 201 25.54 6.58 -20.74
CA TRP A 201 25.99 5.22 -20.37
C TRP A 201 27.32 5.18 -19.63
N ASN A 202 28.31 5.94 -20.08
CA ASN A 202 29.63 5.99 -19.43
C ASN A 202 29.52 6.55 -18.00
N GLN A 203 28.66 7.54 -17.77
CA GLN A 203 28.39 8.10 -16.45
C GLN A 203 27.72 7.05 -15.54
N ILE A 204 26.77 6.27 -16.06
CA ILE A 204 26.12 5.19 -15.32
C ILE A 204 27.14 4.13 -14.88
N VAL A 205 28.06 3.75 -15.76
CA VAL A 205 29.11 2.76 -15.45
C VAL A 205 30.06 3.30 -14.39
N ALA A 206 30.47 4.57 -14.48
CA ALA A 206 31.31 5.21 -13.48
C ALA A 206 30.62 5.29 -12.11
N TYR A 207 29.37 5.76 -12.08
CA TYR A 207 28.55 5.81 -10.86
C TYR A 207 28.41 4.43 -10.21
N ASN A 208 28.09 3.41 -11.01
CA ASN A 208 27.94 2.04 -10.49
C ASN A 208 29.24 1.48 -9.92
N LYS A 209 30.39 1.83 -10.49
CA LYS A 209 31.71 1.39 -9.97
C LYS A 209 32.05 2.07 -8.64
N GLU A 210 31.59 3.30 -8.44
CA GLU A 210 31.90 4.11 -7.25
C GLU A 210 30.94 3.83 -6.09
N TYR A 211 29.63 3.70 -6.38
CA TYR A 211 28.58 3.63 -5.34
C TYR A 211 27.91 2.27 -5.22
N GLU A 212 28.06 1.35 -6.17
CA GLU A 212 27.48 0.00 -6.21
C GLU A 212 25.98 -0.05 -5.83
N PRO A 213 25.11 0.77 -6.48
CA PRO A 213 23.73 0.91 -6.08
C PRO A 213 22.93 -0.40 -6.22
N SER A 214 22.14 -0.71 -5.21
CA SER A 214 21.24 -1.86 -5.21
C SER A 214 19.94 -1.57 -5.96
N PHE A 215 19.63 -2.36 -6.96
CA PHE A 215 18.34 -2.29 -7.68
C PHE A 215 17.13 -2.83 -6.85
N ARG A 216 17.32 -3.01 -5.55
CA ARG A 216 16.28 -3.43 -4.61
C ARG A 216 16.06 -2.43 -3.47
N GLN A 217 16.93 -1.42 -3.34
CA GLN A 217 16.83 -0.38 -2.33
C GLN A 217 16.30 0.91 -2.96
N GLN A 218 15.32 1.52 -2.31
CA GLN A 218 14.63 2.69 -2.84
C GLN A 218 15.56 3.90 -2.90
N GLU A 219 16.35 4.11 -1.86
CA GLU A 219 17.28 5.21 -1.72
C GLU A 219 18.35 5.17 -2.81
N ASP A 220 18.90 3.99 -3.09
CA ASP A 220 19.91 3.79 -4.13
C ASP A 220 19.34 4.08 -5.53
N MET A 221 18.11 3.65 -5.78
CA MET A 221 17.44 3.89 -7.05
C MET A 221 17.10 5.36 -7.26
N ILE A 222 16.68 6.07 -6.21
CA ILE A 222 16.44 7.52 -6.26
C ILE A 222 17.76 8.24 -6.54
N ALA A 223 18.83 7.95 -5.78
CA ALA A 223 20.12 8.60 -5.93
C ALA A 223 20.72 8.39 -7.34
N LEU A 224 20.66 7.15 -7.86
CA LEU A 224 21.12 6.84 -9.21
C LEU A 224 20.33 7.60 -10.29
N LEU A 225 19.01 7.68 -10.15
CA LEU A 225 18.18 8.37 -11.13
C LEU A 225 18.25 9.90 -11.00
N ASP A 226 18.41 10.44 -9.78
CA ASP A 226 18.68 11.88 -9.57
C ASP A 226 20.00 12.30 -10.28
N PHE A 227 21.03 11.46 -10.21
CA PHE A 227 22.29 11.69 -10.94
C PHE A 227 22.09 11.70 -12.46
N LEU A 228 21.05 11.04 -12.98
CA LEU A 228 20.78 10.91 -14.41
C LEU A 228 19.80 11.96 -14.97
N GLN A 229 19.16 12.77 -14.12
CA GLN A 229 18.31 13.88 -14.60
C GLN A 229 19.18 15.10 -14.91
#